data_3f0e289bb4ef6299337569c39bece693
#
_entry.id   3f0e289bb4ef6299337569c39bece693
#
_cell.length_a   1.000
_cell.length_b   1.000
_cell.length_c   1.000
_cell.angle_alpha   90.00
_cell.angle_beta   90.00
_cell.angle_gamma   90.00
#
_symmetry.space_group_name_H-M   'P 1'
#
loop_
_entity.id
_entity.type
_entity.pdbx_description
1 polymer ?
#
loop_
_entity_poly.entity_id
_entity_poly.type
_entity_poly.pdbx_seq_one_letter_code
_entity_poly.pdbx_strand_id
1 'polypeptide(L)'
;MMTFDASGNVLDHTITESVICVDERMSYTGVKAILEGKEHPEGKREDIHDLCFLMKEAAAILKEKRRKRGAIDFDFPESKIVVDEKGYPVDIHPYERNVATDIIEDFMLLANETVAEDYFWQEIPFVYRTHEAPDSDKIKKLDTFIHNFGYYMK
;
A
#
# COMPACT_ATOMS: atom_id res chain seq x y z
N MET A 1 6.55 -7.04 14.13
CA MET A 1 7.76 -7.11 13.29
C MET A 1 7.57 -8.21 12.27
N MET A 2 8.16 -8.10 11.09
CA MET A 2 8.07 -9.11 10.03
C MET A 2 9.40 -9.25 9.32
N THR A 3 9.77 -10.48 8.99
CA THR A 3 10.91 -10.79 8.11
C THR A 3 10.39 -11.45 6.86
N PHE A 4 10.78 -10.96 5.68
CA PHE A 4 10.42 -11.55 4.41
C PHE A 4 11.65 -11.73 3.51
N ASP A 5 11.56 -12.68 2.59
CA ASP A 5 12.63 -12.99 1.65
C ASP A 5 12.64 -12.05 0.42
N ALA A 6 13.64 -12.21 -0.45
CA ALA A 6 13.76 -11.43 -1.68
C ALA A 6 12.62 -11.67 -2.71
N SER A 7 11.74 -12.63 -2.45
CA SER A 7 10.52 -12.88 -3.23
C SER A 7 9.28 -12.28 -2.56
N GLY A 8 9.43 -11.64 -1.40
CA GLY A 8 8.36 -11.05 -0.60
C GLY A 8 7.55 -12.05 0.23
N ASN A 9 8.05 -13.29 0.44
CA ASN A 9 7.38 -14.25 1.30
C ASN A 9 7.72 -13.95 2.75
N VAL A 10 6.72 -13.86 3.62
CA VAL A 10 6.92 -13.71 5.06
C VAL A 10 7.52 -15.00 5.60
N LEU A 11 8.68 -14.90 6.21
CA LEU A 11 9.42 -16.02 6.82
C LEU A 11 9.13 -16.13 8.30
N ASP A 12 8.96 -14.98 8.96
CA ASP A 12 8.69 -14.89 10.39
C ASP A 12 7.98 -13.58 10.71
N HIS A 13 7.14 -13.58 11.74
CA HIS A 13 6.49 -12.37 12.24
C HIS A 13 6.22 -12.45 13.74
N THR A 14 6.12 -11.28 14.36
CA THR A 14 5.76 -11.13 15.77
C THR A 14 4.74 -10.00 15.91
N ILE A 15 3.59 -10.31 16.51
CA ILE A 15 2.54 -9.35 16.84
C ILE A 15 2.50 -9.23 18.35
N THR A 16 2.74 -8.02 18.89
CA THR A 16 2.75 -7.77 20.34
C THR A 16 2.46 -6.30 20.62
N GLU A 17 1.98 -6.05 21.83
CA GLU A 17 1.95 -4.69 22.37
C GLU A 17 3.39 -4.17 22.52
N SER A 18 3.60 -2.92 22.17
CA SER A 18 4.93 -2.32 22.21
C SER A 18 4.89 -0.82 22.52
N VAL A 19 5.99 -0.32 23.06
CA VAL A 19 6.27 1.12 23.14
C VAL A 19 7.35 1.44 22.14
N ILE A 20 7.08 2.40 21.25
CA ILE A 20 8.01 2.82 20.22
C ILE A 20 8.60 4.20 20.55
N CYS A 21 9.84 4.44 20.10
CA CYS A 21 10.47 5.75 20.05
C CYS A 21 10.72 6.08 18.57
N VAL A 22 10.03 7.10 18.08
CA VAL A 22 10.15 7.51 16.67
C VAL A 22 11.37 8.39 16.51
N ASP A 23 12.29 8.01 15.64
CA ASP A 23 13.50 8.78 15.36
C ASP A 23 13.18 10.08 14.60
N GLU A 24 12.33 10.01 13.58
CA GLU A 24 11.88 11.17 12.82
C GLU A 24 10.47 10.93 12.27
N ARG A 25 9.61 11.96 12.36
CA ARG A 25 8.31 11.97 11.73
C ARG A 25 8.42 12.57 10.34
N MET A 26 8.28 11.74 9.30
CA MET A 26 8.37 12.13 7.91
C MET A 26 6.99 12.40 7.30
N SER A 27 6.92 13.34 6.36
CA SER A 27 5.76 13.52 5.47
C SER A 27 5.97 12.79 4.14
N TYR A 28 4.87 12.49 3.42
CA TYR A 28 4.96 11.94 2.07
C TYR A 28 5.73 12.86 1.12
N THR A 29 5.59 14.18 1.28
CA THR A 29 6.32 15.17 0.49
C THR A 29 7.82 15.12 0.77
N GLY A 30 8.22 15.01 2.04
CA GLY A 30 9.62 14.88 2.44
C GLY A 30 10.26 13.61 1.90
N VAL A 31 9.61 12.45 2.08
CA VAL A 31 10.10 11.18 1.55
C VAL A 31 10.18 11.18 0.03
N LYS A 32 9.18 11.75 -0.67
CA LYS A 32 9.23 11.93 -2.13
C LYS A 32 10.44 12.74 -2.55
N ALA A 33 10.70 13.87 -1.89
CA ALA A 33 11.84 14.74 -2.18
C ALA A 33 13.17 14.00 -2.01
N ILE A 34 13.36 13.25 -0.92
CA ILE A 34 14.55 12.42 -0.68
C ILE A 34 14.73 11.41 -1.82
N LEU A 35 13.68 10.67 -2.18
CA LEU A 35 13.74 9.64 -3.23
C LEU A 35 13.98 10.21 -4.63
N GLU A 36 13.68 11.49 -4.85
CA GLU A 36 13.96 12.24 -6.08
C GLU A 36 15.30 13.00 -6.04
N GLY A 37 16.06 12.90 -4.95
CA GLY A 37 17.33 13.60 -4.76
C GLY A 37 17.18 15.12 -4.62
N LYS A 38 16.05 15.58 -4.11
CA LYS A 38 15.76 17.00 -3.87
C LYS A 38 15.97 17.36 -2.41
N GLU A 39 16.40 18.58 -2.16
CA GLU A 39 16.49 19.09 -0.78
C GLU A 39 15.10 19.28 -0.17
N HIS A 40 14.95 18.88 1.09
CA HIS A 40 13.74 19.08 1.89
C HIS A 40 14.13 19.38 3.35
N PRO A 41 13.32 20.17 4.11
CA PRO A 41 13.58 20.45 5.52
C PRO A 41 13.59 19.22 6.42
N GLU A 42 12.78 18.21 6.08
CA GLU A 42 12.73 16.90 6.75
C GLU A 42 13.83 15.98 6.22
N GLY A 43 14.16 14.95 6.99
CA GLY A 43 15.09 13.90 6.56
C GLY A 43 16.50 14.42 6.32
N LYS A 44 17.02 15.23 7.25
CA LYS A 44 18.42 15.73 7.15
C LYS A 44 19.46 14.70 7.55
N ARG A 45 19.02 13.63 8.20
CA ARG A 45 19.89 12.55 8.66
C ARG A 45 20.12 11.56 7.51
N GLU A 46 21.38 11.19 7.29
CA GLU A 46 21.80 10.28 6.23
C GLU A 46 21.17 8.89 6.38
N ASP A 47 21.07 8.39 7.61
CA ASP A 47 20.44 7.11 7.92
C ASP A 47 18.95 7.06 7.58
N ILE A 48 18.23 8.18 7.64
CA ILE A 48 16.84 8.29 7.17
C ILE A 48 16.76 8.21 5.65
N HIS A 49 17.72 8.80 4.93
CA HIS A 49 17.80 8.68 3.47
C HIS A 49 17.98 7.20 3.06
N ASP A 50 18.95 6.52 3.65
CA ASP A 50 19.22 5.12 3.37
C ASP A 50 17.99 4.26 3.68
N LEU A 51 17.32 4.52 4.80
CA LEU A 51 16.07 3.84 5.14
C LEU A 51 14.99 4.05 4.07
N CYS A 52 14.79 5.27 3.57
CA CYS A 52 13.80 5.55 2.53
C CYS A 52 14.08 4.75 1.24
N PHE A 53 15.33 4.62 0.82
CA PHE A 53 15.70 3.82 -0.34
C PHE A 53 15.49 2.33 -0.12
N LEU A 54 15.84 1.80 1.06
CA LEU A 54 15.56 0.42 1.45
C LEU A 54 14.05 0.12 1.48
N MET A 55 13.26 1.04 2.03
CA MET A 55 11.80 0.93 2.03
C MET A 55 11.23 0.88 0.60
N LYS A 56 11.75 1.71 -0.30
CA LYS A 56 11.36 1.70 -1.72
C LYS A 56 11.68 0.36 -2.39
N GLU A 57 12.86 -0.19 -2.13
CA GLU A 57 13.26 -1.51 -2.66
C GLU A 57 12.35 -2.62 -2.12
N ALA A 58 12.12 -2.64 -0.81
CA ALA A 58 11.23 -3.59 -0.16
C ALA A 58 9.79 -3.51 -0.71
N ALA A 59 9.25 -2.31 -0.87
CA ALA A 59 7.92 -2.10 -1.46
C ALA A 59 7.85 -2.62 -2.91
N ALA A 60 8.90 -2.42 -3.72
CA ALA A 60 8.96 -2.94 -5.08
C ALA A 60 8.88 -4.48 -5.12
N ILE A 61 9.55 -5.18 -4.20
CA ILE A 61 9.47 -6.64 -4.05
C ILE A 61 8.03 -7.07 -3.73
N LEU A 62 7.39 -6.41 -2.77
CA LEU A 62 6.01 -6.70 -2.36
C LEU A 62 5.00 -6.43 -3.49
N LYS A 63 5.15 -5.32 -4.19
CA LYS A 63 4.32 -4.96 -5.36
C LYS A 63 4.45 -6.00 -6.47
N GLU A 64 5.67 -6.44 -6.78
CA GLU A 64 5.90 -7.48 -7.79
C GLU A 64 5.29 -8.82 -7.40
N LYS A 65 5.37 -9.21 -6.12
CA LYS A 65 4.68 -10.40 -5.60
C LYS A 65 3.17 -10.31 -5.80
N ARG A 66 2.56 -9.17 -5.46
CA ARG A 66 1.13 -8.93 -5.67
C ARG A 66 0.76 -9.00 -7.15
N ARG A 67 1.56 -8.39 -8.02
CA ARG A 67 1.37 -8.43 -9.48
C ARG A 67 1.38 -9.86 -10.01
N LYS A 68 2.33 -10.69 -9.58
CA LYS A 68 2.41 -12.12 -9.96
C LYS A 68 1.22 -12.92 -9.48
N ARG A 69 0.62 -12.55 -8.33
CA ARG A 69 -0.60 -13.15 -7.80
C ARG A 69 -1.86 -12.74 -8.58
N GLY A 70 -1.77 -11.77 -9.47
CA GLY A 70 -2.88 -11.27 -10.28
C GLY A 70 -3.59 -10.05 -9.70
N ALA A 71 -2.97 -9.32 -8.77
CA ALA A 71 -3.53 -8.06 -8.29
C ALA A 71 -3.60 -7.02 -9.41
N ILE A 72 -4.74 -6.34 -9.48
CA ILE A 72 -4.96 -5.24 -10.42
C ILE A 72 -4.68 -3.93 -9.67
N ASP A 73 -3.79 -3.11 -10.22
CA ASP A 73 -3.50 -1.78 -9.68
C ASP A 73 -4.42 -0.76 -10.40
N PHE A 74 -5.49 -0.37 -9.71
CA PHE A 74 -6.42 0.61 -10.25
C PHE A 74 -5.91 2.02 -9.94
N ASP A 75 -5.77 2.83 -10.98
CA ASP A 75 -5.44 4.26 -10.87
C ASP A 75 -6.73 5.10 -10.97
N PHE A 76 -7.58 5.00 -9.96
CA PHE A 76 -8.74 5.86 -9.87
C PHE A 76 -8.39 7.16 -9.14
N PRO A 77 -8.77 8.33 -9.68
CA PRO A 77 -8.56 9.59 -8.99
C PRO A 77 -9.41 9.64 -7.70
N GLU A 78 -8.74 9.76 -6.57
CA GLU A 78 -9.38 10.03 -5.29
C GLU A 78 -9.47 11.53 -5.06
N SER A 79 -10.57 12.00 -4.46
CA SER A 79 -10.76 13.40 -4.19
C SER A 79 -10.24 13.75 -2.79
N LYS A 80 -9.41 14.79 -2.70
CA LYS A 80 -9.02 15.42 -1.44
C LYS A 80 -9.90 16.63 -1.21
N ILE A 81 -10.61 16.62 -0.09
CA ILE A 81 -11.47 17.74 0.33
C ILE A 81 -10.67 18.58 1.32
N VAL A 82 -10.46 19.85 0.99
CA VAL A 82 -9.87 20.84 1.90
C VAL A 82 -11.00 21.53 2.64
N VAL A 83 -10.87 21.58 3.95
CA VAL A 83 -11.85 22.23 4.83
C VAL A 83 -11.23 23.44 5.53
N ASP A 84 -12.05 24.44 5.85
CA ASP A 84 -11.66 25.57 6.68
C ASP A 84 -11.58 25.20 8.16
N GLU A 85 -11.25 26.18 9.02
CA GLU A 85 -11.17 25.99 10.48
C GLU A 85 -12.49 25.57 11.13
N LYS A 86 -13.61 25.78 10.45
CA LYS A 86 -14.97 25.41 10.90
C LYS A 86 -15.44 24.08 10.34
N GLY A 87 -14.61 23.43 9.49
CA GLY A 87 -14.94 22.14 8.87
C GLY A 87 -15.76 22.25 7.58
N TYR A 88 -15.96 23.45 7.02
CA TYR A 88 -16.63 23.62 5.73
C TYR A 88 -15.68 23.36 4.57
N PRO A 89 -16.11 22.61 3.54
CA PRO A 89 -15.29 22.37 2.36
C PRO A 89 -15.05 23.70 1.59
N VAL A 90 -13.78 24.00 1.33
CA VAL A 90 -13.34 25.21 0.61
C VAL A 90 -12.69 24.89 -0.73
N ASP A 91 -12.20 23.66 -0.90
CA ASP A 91 -11.62 23.20 -2.16
C ASP A 91 -11.72 21.69 -2.30
N ILE A 92 -11.76 21.19 -3.55
CA ILE A 92 -11.74 19.76 -3.89
C ILE A 92 -10.79 19.57 -5.05
N HIS A 93 -9.73 18.81 -4.82
CA HIS A 93 -8.75 18.47 -5.86
C HIS A 93 -8.38 16.99 -5.83
N PRO A 94 -7.85 16.41 -6.92
CA PRO A 94 -7.38 15.03 -6.91
C PRO A 94 -6.29 14.82 -5.86
N TYR A 95 -6.35 13.70 -5.14
CA TYR A 95 -5.27 13.26 -4.27
C TYR A 95 -4.07 12.87 -5.14
N GLU A 96 -2.92 13.50 -4.89
CA GLU A 96 -1.69 13.20 -5.63
C GLU A 96 -1.05 11.92 -5.08
N ARG A 97 -1.18 10.83 -5.83
CA ARG A 97 -0.47 9.59 -5.55
C ARG A 97 1.01 9.75 -5.93
N ASN A 98 1.91 9.26 -5.09
CA ASN A 98 3.35 9.35 -5.34
C ASN A 98 4.08 8.13 -4.76
N VAL A 99 5.39 8.03 -5.05
CA VAL A 99 6.21 6.91 -4.62
C VAL A 99 6.19 6.67 -3.10
N ALA A 100 6.09 7.72 -2.30
CA ALA A 100 6.06 7.57 -0.83
C ALA A 100 4.71 7.01 -0.34
N THR A 101 3.60 7.40 -0.97
CA THR A 101 2.28 6.81 -0.67
C THR A 101 2.22 5.35 -1.09
N ASP A 102 2.80 4.99 -2.23
CA ASP A 102 2.86 3.61 -2.73
C ASP A 102 3.65 2.70 -1.77
N ILE A 103 4.78 3.17 -1.24
CA ILE A 103 5.57 2.43 -0.24
C ILE A 103 4.72 2.06 0.97
N ILE A 104 4.01 3.03 1.52
CA ILE A 104 3.18 2.79 2.71
C ILE A 104 2.00 1.87 2.39
N GLU A 105 1.37 2.02 1.23
CA GLU A 105 0.30 1.14 0.77
C GLU A 105 0.77 -0.33 0.72
N ASP A 106 1.93 -0.61 0.11
CA ASP A 106 2.46 -1.96 0.02
C ASP A 106 2.77 -2.56 1.40
N PHE A 107 3.31 -1.77 2.32
CA PHE A 107 3.55 -2.20 3.69
C PHE A 107 2.27 -2.42 4.49
N MET A 108 1.26 -1.56 4.32
CA MET A 108 -0.04 -1.74 4.95
C MET A 108 -0.73 -3.02 4.47
N LEU A 109 -0.67 -3.31 3.18
CA LEU A 109 -1.23 -4.54 2.62
C LEU A 109 -0.54 -5.78 3.18
N LEU A 110 0.80 -5.79 3.24
CA LEU A 110 1.54 -6.89 3.86
C LEU A 110 1.16 -7.06 5.34
N ALA A 111 1.08 -5.97 6.09
CA ALA A 111 0.71 -6.01 7.50
C ALA A 111 -0.71 -6.56 7.69
N ASN A 112 -1.67 -6.07 6.90
CA ASN A 112 -3.06 -6.51 6.97
C ASN A 112 -3.21 -8.00 6.64
N GLU A 113 -2.54 -8.48 5.58
CA GLU A 113 -2.55 -9.89 5.19
C GLU A 113 -1.93 -10.76 6.29
N THR A 114 -0.77 -10.38 6.82
CA THR A 114 -0.07 -11.15 7.87
C THR A 114 -0.89 -11.24 9.15
N VAL A 115 -1.46 -10.12 9.61
CA VAL A 115 -2.29 -10.12 10.82
C VAL A 115 -3.56 -10.94 10.61
N ALA A 116 -4.23 -10.80 9.47
CA ALA A 116 -5.44 -11.57 9.18
C ALA A 116 -5.17 -13.07 9.13
N GLU A 117 -4.06 -13.48 8.51
CA GLU A 117 -3.66 -14.90 8.42
C GLU A 117 -3.28 -15.48 9.79
N ASP A 118 -2.50 -14.74 10.58
CA ASP A 118 -2.06 -15.16 11.92
C ASP A 118 -3.26 -15.42 12.85
N TYR A 119 -4.19 -14.47 12.93
CA TYR A 119 -5.38 -14.60 13.77
C TYR A 119 -6.37 -15.65 13.26
N PHE A 120 -6.42 -15.88 11.95
CA PHE A 120 -7.23 -16.93 11.35
C PHE A 120 -6.76 -18.31 11.79
N TRP A 121 -5.47 -18.59 11.71
CA TRP A 121 -4.92 -19.89 12.07
C TRP A 121 -4.90 -20.13 13.58
N GLN A 122 -4.87 -19.08 14.39
CA GLN A 122 -5.03 -19.17 15.84
C GLN A 122 -6.49 -19.34 16.29
N GLU A 123 -7.46 -19.28 15.37
CA GLU A 123 -8.89 -19.35 15.64
C GLU A 123 -9.37 -18.27 16.64
N ILE A 124 -8.69 -17.11 16.65
CA ILE A 124 -9.04 -15.98 17.51
C ILE A 124 -10.16 -15.19 16.82
N PRO A 125 -11.24 -14.82 17.52
CA PRO A 125 -12.29 -13.97 16.97
C PRO A 125 -11.72 -12.63 16.51
N PHE A 126 -11.87 -12.32 15.21
CA PHE A 126 -11.30 -11.13 14.58
C PHE A 126 -12.24 -10.58 13.51
N VAL A 127 -12.11 -9.29 13.18
CA VAL A 127 -12.91 -8.67 12.11
C VAL A 127 -12.12 -8.73 10.80
N TYR A 128 -12.66 -9.45 9.83
CA TYR A 128 -12.06 -9.59 8.49
C TYR A 128 -12.83 -8.79 7.47
N ARG A 129 -12.12 -8.17 6.53
CA ARG A 129 -12.71 -7.68 5.29
C ARG A 129 -12.56 -8.76 4.23
N THR A 130 -13.68 -9.33 3.81
CA THR A 130 -13.70 -10.38 2.79
C THR A 130 -14.32 -9.86 1.50
N HIS A 131 -13.96 -10.47 0.39
CA HIS A 131 -14.61 -10.28 -0.91
C HIS A 131 -15.12 -11.62 -1.39
N GLU A 132 -16.36 -11.65 -1.82
CA GLU A 132 -16.95 -12.83 -2.44
C GLU A 132 -16.37 -13.06 -3.84
N ALA A 133 -16.55 -14.26 -4.36
CA ALA A 133 -16.21 -14.56 -5.74
C ALA A 133 -16.99 -13.63 -6.68
N PRO A 134 -16.40 -13.16 -7.78
CA PRO A 134 -17.08 -12.32 -8.74
C PRO A 134 -18.35 -12.98 -9.29
N ASP A 135 -19.39 -12.19 -9.50
CA ASP A 135 -20.64 -12.63 -10.13
C ASP A 135 -20.36 -13.13 -11.57
N SER A 136 -20.80 -14.36 -11.87
CA SER A 136 -20.49 -15.02 -13.13
C SER A 136 -21.04 -14.28 -14.35
N ASP A 137 -22.19 -13.60 -14.22
CA ASP A 137 -22.79 -12.86 -15.34
C ASP A 137 -22.08 -11.51 -15.57
N LYS A 138 -21.54 -10.88 -14.50
CA LYS A 138 -20.67 -9.72 -14.63
C LYS A 138 -19.34 -10.09 -15.29
N ILE A 139 -18.78 -11.24 -14.94
CA ILE A 139 -17.57 -11.76 -15.58
C ILE A 139 -17.80 -12.01 -17.08
N LYS A 140 -18.90 -12.63 -17.48
CA LYS A 140 -19.24 -12.84 -18.90
C LYS A 140 -19.40 -11.53 -19.66
N LYS A 141 -20.04 -10.52 -19.03
CA LYS A 141 -20.18 -9.19 -19.61
C LYS A 141 -18.84 -8.50 -19.80
N LEU A 142 -17.95 -8.62 -18.81
CA LEU A 142 -16.58 -8.10 -18.90
C LEU A 142 -15.81 -8.80 -20.02
N ASP A 143 -15.85 -10.13 -20.09
CA ASP A 143 -15.18 -10.92 -21.14
C ASP A 143 -15.66 -10.49 -22.53
N THR A 144 -16.98 -10.36 -22.73
CA THR A 144 -17.55 -9.82 -24.00
C THR A 144 -17.05 -8.42 -24.31
N PHE A 145 -16.95 -7.56 -23.29
CA PHE A 145 -16.49 -6.17 -23.49
C PHE A 145 -15.01 -6.13 -23.89
N ILE A 146 -14.12 -6.83 -23.17
CA ILE A 146 -12.68 -6.81 -23.45
C ILE A 146 -12.32 -7.52 -24.74
N HIS A 147 -13.15 -8.48 -25.19
CA HIS A 147 -12.99 -9.15 -26.48
C HIS A 147 -12.97 -8.16 -27.65
N ASN A 148 -13.74 -7.07 -27.56
CA ASN A 148 -13.75 -6.01 -28.59
C ASN A 148 -12.39 -5.29 -28.71
N PHE A 149 -11.53 -5.42 -27.71
CA PHE A 149 -10.19 -4.84 -27.67
C PHE A 149 -9.08 -5.91 -27.91
N GLY A 150 -9.45 -7.14 -28.26
CA GLY A 150 -8.52 -8.24 -28.52
C GLY A 150 -7.99 -8.93 -27.27
N TYR A 151 -8.60 -8.70 -26.10
CA TYR A 151 -8.25 -9.39 -24.86
C TYR A 151 -9.22 -10.53 -24.58
N TYR A 152 -8.72 -11.58 -23.92
CA TYR A 152 -9.48 -12.78 -23.59
C TYR A 152 -9.22 -13.13 -22.11
N MET A 153 -10.27 -13.45 -21.39
CA MET A 153 -10.15 -14.06 -20.06
C MET A 153 -9.78 -15.55 -20.21
N LYS A 154 -8.84 -15.99 -19.38
CA LYS A 154 -8.44 -17.40 -19.29
C LYS A 154 -9.17 -18.12 -18.18
#